data_9c7f01f7e77746b52c6d8bfa33f9df54
#
_entry.id   9c7f01f7e77746b52c6d8bfa33f9df54
#
_cell.length_a   1.000
_cell.length_b   1.000
_cell.length_c   1.000
_cell.angle_alpha   90.00
_cell.angle_beta   90.00
_cell.angle_gamma   90.00
#
_symmetry.space_group_name_H-M   'P 1'
#
loop_
_entity.id
_entity.type
_entity.pdbx_description
1 polymer ?
#
loop_
_entity_poly.entity_id
_entity_poly.type
_entity_poly.pdbx_seq_one_letter_code
_entity_poly.pdbx_strand_id
1 'polypeptide(L)'
;MKYKLMIFDLDGTILATLDDLRNSVNYALRTLGYPTRSHEEVRAFVGNGMLNLITRSAPNGATDDEIQNILKVFKAHYAEHKSDCTKPYTGIEKVLENLKKDGAILTVLSNKDDDAVGVLCEQYFPNIFDYTAGNRHDRKKKPNPESVHAIINRYGLSLSDTVYIGDSEVDVLTAQNAKVDCVAVSWGFRDRDVLVGAGATMIADTMDKLYEYLTK
;
A
#
# COMPACT_ATOMS: atom_id res chain seq x y z
N MET A 1 13.00 6.44 -20.93
CA MET A 1 12.13 6.23 -19.74
C MET A 1 11.69 7.58 -19.19
N LYS A 2 10.39 7.74 -18.92
CA LYS A 2 9.82 9.03 -18.49
C LYS A 2 10.28 9.40 -17.06
N TYR A 3 10.27 8.44 -16.13
CA TYR A 3 10.67 8.65 -14.75
C TYR A 3 11.88 7.81 -14.37
N LYS A 4 12.77 8.36 -13.52
CA LYS A 4 13.96 7.65 -13.02
C LYS A 4 13.71 6.98 -11.66
N LEU A 5 12.80 7.56 -10.85
CA LEU A 5 12.41 7.06 -9.54
C LEU A 5 10.92 6.75 -9.53
N MET A 6 10.60 5.52 -9.16
CA MET A 6 9.24 5.01 -9.05
C MET A 6 8.98 4.54 -7.64
N ILE A 7 8.01 5.16 -6.98
CA ILE A 7 7.64 4.87 -5.59
C ILE A 7 6.29 4.15 -5.61
N PHE A 8 6.30 2.88 -5.25
CA PHE A 8 5.10 2.02 -5.24
C PHE A 8 4.52 1.95 -3.82
N ASP A 9 3.20 2.00 -3.70
CA ASP A 9 2.55 1.40 -2.53
C ASP A 9 2.63 -0.12 -2.61
N LEU A 10 2.36 -0.80 -1.50
CA LEU A 10 2.45 -2.26 -1.37
C LEU A 10 1.07 -2.91 -1.49
N ASP A 11 0.24 -2.70 -0.45
CA ASP A 11 -1.04 -3.39 -0.26
C ASP A 11 -2.09 -2.86 -1.27
N GLY A 12 -2.61 -3.72 -2.14
CA GLY A 12 -3.55 -3.33 -3.20
C GLY A 12 -2.88 -2.81 -4.48
N THR A 13 -1.60 -2.50 -4.45
CA THR A 13 -0.86 -1.99 -5.61
C THR A 13 0.00 -3.06 -6.26
N ILE A 14 0.95 -3.64 -5.54
CA ILE A 14 1.82 -4.72 -6.04
C ILE A 14 1.52 -6.08 -5.39
N LEU A 15 0.93 -6.11 -4.18
CA LEU A 15 0.51 -7.32 -3.48
C LEU A 15 -1.00 -7.31 -3.19
N ALA A 16 -1.66 -8.43 -3.50
CA ALA A 16 -3.04 -8.71 -3.12
C ALA A 16 -3.08 -9.25 -1.69
N THR A 17 -3.18 -8.37 -0.70
CA THR A 17 -3.06 -8.68 0.74
C THR A 17 -4.39 -8.72 1.48
N LEU A 18 -5.51 -8.42 0.82
CA LEU A 18 -6.81 -8.21 1.45
C LEU A 18 -7.32 -9.44 2.20
N ASP A 19 -7.11 -10.64 1.65
CA ASP A 19 -7.61 -11.87 2.28
C ASP A 19 -6.93 -12.15 3.63
N ASP A 20 -5.62 -11.96 3.74
CA ASP A 20 -4.91 -12.16 5.01
C ASP A 20 -5.26 -11.08 6.03
N LEU A 21 -5.44 -9.83 5.59
CA LEU A 21 -5.95 -8.75 6.45
C LEU A 21 -7.35 -9.08 6.98
N ARG A 22 -8.28 -9.47 6.09
CA ARG A 22 -9.65 -9.85 6.47
C ARG A 22 -9.65 -11.06 7.41
N ASN A 23 -8.88 -12.08 7.11
CA ASN A 23 -8.80 -13.29 7.93
C ASN A 23 -8.32 -12.95 9.35
N SER A 24 -7.30 -12.10 9.47
CA SER A 24 -6.76 -11.67 10.77
C SER A 24 -7.70 -10.73 11.53
N VAL A 25 -8.38 -9.80 10.84
CA VAL A 25 -9.45 -8.99 11.44
C VAL A 25 -10.54 -9.90 12.02
N ASN A 26 -11.04 -10.84 11.21
CA ASN A 26 -12.12 -11.72 11.61
C ASN A 26 -11.70 -12.74 12.68
N TYR A 27 -10.44 -13.14 12.70
CA TYR A 27 -9.89 -13.93 13.79
C TYR A 27 -9.94 -13.14 15.11
N ALA A 28 -9.47 -11.90 15.10
CA ALA A 28 -9.46 -11.06 16.30
C ALA A 28 -10.88 -10.79 16.83
N LEU A 29 -11.81 -10.45 15.92
CA LEU A 29 -13.19 -10.20 16.27
C LEU A 29 -13.86 -11.43 16.89
N ARG A 30 -13.72 -12.61 16.25
CA ARG A 30 -14.29 -13.88 16.78
C ARG A 30 -13.71 -14.24 18.14
N THR A 31 -12.39 -14.11 18.31
CA THR A 31 -11.70 -14.42 19.56
C THR A 31 -12.25 -13.62 20.74
N LEU A 32 -12.71 -12.39 20.47
CA LEU A 32 -13.25 -11.48 21.48
C LEU A 32 -14.79 -11.44 21.52
N GLY A 33 -15.46 -12.34 20.78
CA GLY A 33 -16.92 -12.46 20.78
C GLY A 33 -17.66 -11.39 19.98
N TYR A 34 -16.97 -10.68 19.06
CA TYR A 34 -17.55 -9.66 18.20
C TYR A 34 -17.99 -10.20 16.84
N PRO A 35 -18.98 -9.56 16.17
CA PRO A 35 -19.37 -9.89 14.81
C PRO A 35 -18.23 -9.71 13.82
N THR A 36 -18.12 -10.61 12.85
CA THR A 36 -17.14 -10.54 11.77
C THR A 36 -17.50 -9.49 10.71
N ARG A 37 -16.53 -9.13 9.88
CA ARG A 37 -16.70 -8.19 8.76
C ARG A 37 -16.65 -8.93 7.43
N SER A 38 -17.44 -8.46 6.46
CA SER A 38 -17.40 -8.96 5.08
C SER A 38 -16.11 -8.57 4.37
N HIS A 39 -15.90 -9.13 3.20
CA HIS A 39 -14.75 -8.78 2.35
C HIS A 39 -14.82 -7.31 1.91
N GLU A 40 -16.00 -6.84 1.53
CA GLU A 40 -16.26 -5.47 1.07
C GLU A 40 -16.07 -4.45 2.20
N GLU A 41 -16.52 -4.77 3.42
CA GLU A 41 -16.29 -3.92 4.59
C GLU A 41 -14.79 -3.76 4.88
N VAL A 42 -14.05 -4.87 4.94
CA VAL A 42 -12.60 -4.81 5.21
C VAL A 42 -11.87 -4.09 4.07
N ARG A 43 -12.23 -4.35 2.81
CA ARG A 43 -11.69 -3.62 1.64
C ARG A 43 -11.87 -2.11 1.78
N ALA A 44 -13.04 -1.66 2.21
CA ALA A 44 -13.33 -0.24 2.44
C ALA A 44 -12.54 0.36 3.62
N PHE A 45 -12.14 -0.45 4.60
CA PHE A 45 -11.46 0.01 5.82
C PHE A 45 -9.95 0.11 5.70
N VAL A 46 -9.33 -0.64 4.78
CA VAL A 46 -7.87 -0.65 4.55
C VAL A 46 -7.38 0.68 3.95
N GLY A 47 -6.10 1.01 4.16
CA GLY A 47 -5.37 2.12 3.52
C GLY A 47 -4.70 3.09 4.51
N ASN A 48 -5.20 3.21 5.74
CA ASN A 48 -4.71 4.17 6.73
C ASN A 48 -3.98 3.52 7.93
N GLY A 49 -3.45 2.30 7.75
CA GLY A 49 -2.71 1.55 8.76
C GLY A 49 -3.60 0.73 9.70
N MET A 50 -2.96 -0.15 10.50
CA MET A 50 -3.66 -1.19 11.28
C MET A 50 -4.63 -0.63 12.32
N LEU A 51 -4.27 0.45 13.04
CA LEU A 51 -5.17 1.03 14.04
C LEU A 51 -6.46 1.52 13.40
N ASN A 52 -6.39 2.21 12.25
CA ASN A 52 -7.57 2.69 11.55
C ASN A 52 -8.43 1.52 11.04
N LEU A 53 -7.81 0.48 10.46
CA LEU A 53 -8.48 -0.75 10.04
C LEU A 53 -9.27 -1.36 11.20
N ILE A 54 -8.65 -1.52 12.38
CA ILE A 54 -9.29 -2.11 13.55
C ILE A 54 -10.37 -1.21 14.12
N THR A 55 -10.14 0.10 14.22
CA THR A 55 -11.17 1.05 14.69
C THR A 55 -12.43 0.98 13.84
N ARG A 56 -12.29 0.92 12.50
CA ARG A 56 -13.43 0.79 11.57
C ARG A 56 -14.07 -0.60 11.60
N SER A 57 -13.31 -1.63 11.95
CA SER A 57 -13.81 -3.00 12.06
C SER A 57 -14.48 -3.29 13.41
N ALA A 58 -14.17 -2.53 14.44
CA ALA A 58 -14.76 -2.69 15.78
C ALA A 58 -16.28 -2.47 15.76
N PRO A 59 -17.02 -3.01 16.73
CA PRO A 59 -18.45 -2.71 16.90
C PRO A 59 -18.69 -1.22 17.11
N ASN A 60 -19.87 -0.74 16.70
CA ASN A 60 -20.28 0.64 16.96
C ASN A 60 -20.31 0.90 18.49
N GLY A 61 -19.66 1.97 18.92
CA GLY A 61 -19.56 2.34 20.33
C GLY A 61 -18.48 1.60 21.12
N ALA A 62 -17.61 0.84 20.46
CA ALA A 62 -16.44 0.23 21.09
C ALA A 62 -15.56 1.31 21.74
N THR A 63 -15.13 1.05 22.97
CA THR A 63 -14.20 1.90 23.72
C THR A 63 -12.78 1.81 23.17
N ASP A 64 -11.94 2.77 23.51
CA ASP A 64 -10.51 2.74 23.11
C ASP A 64 -9.80 1.48 23.63
N ASP A 65 -10.13 1.03 24.85
CA ASP A 65 -9.55 -0.19 25.43
C ASP A 65 -9.96 -1.45 24.65
N GLU A 66 -11.22 -1.54 24.21
CA GLU A 66 -11.69 -2.64 23.35
C GLU A 66 -10.98 -2.62 21.99
N ILE A 67 -10.85 -1.44 21.37
CA ILE A 67 -10.11 -1.29 20.11
C ILE A 67 -8.65 -1.72 20.27
N GLN A 68 -7.97 -1.33 21.34
CA GLN A 68 -6.60 -1.74 21.62
C GLN A 68 -6.48 -3.25 21.84
N ASN A 69 -7.46 -3.87 22.48
CA ASN A 69 -7.49 -5.32 22.69
C ASN A 69 -7.68 -6.07 21.35
N ILE A 70 -8.61 -5.61 20.49
CA ILE A 70 -8.79 -6.16 19.14
C ILE A 70 -7.48 -6.01 18.32
N LEU A 71 -6.86 -4.83 18.38
CA LEU A 71 -5.60 -4.55 17.68
C LEU A 71 -4.47 -5.49 18.13
N LYS A 72 -4.38 -5.77 19.44
CA LYS A 72 -3.39 -6.68 20.00
C LYS A 72 -3.56 -8.10 19.45
N VAL A 73 -4.78 -8.63 19.46
CA VAL A 73 -5.09 -9.97 18.92
C VAL A 73 -4.85 -10.02 17.42
N PHE A 74 -5.30 -8.98 16.67
CA PHE A 74 -5.05 -8.84 15.26
C PHE A 74 -3.54 -8.89 14.94
N LYS A 75 -2.73 -8.07 15.62
CA LYS A 75 -1.28 -8.01 15.36
C LYS A 75 -0.59 -9.35 15.59
N ALA A 76 -0.94 -10.05 16.67
CA ALA A 76 -0.38 -11.36 16.97
C ALA A 76 -0.69 -12.38 15.85
N HIS A 77 -1.95 -12.45 15.41
CA HIS A 77 -2.36 -13.34 14.34
C HIS A 77 -1.75 -12.94 12.99
N TYR A 78 -1.82 -11.65 12.64
CA TYR A 78 -1.33 -11.16 11.36
C TYR A 78 0.20 -11.31 11.20
N ALA A 79 0.97 -11.24 12.28
CA ALA A 79 2.42 -11.46 12.25
C ALA A 79 2.79 -12.84 11.67
N GLU A 80 1.99 -13.87 11.98
CA GLU A 80 2.20 -15.25 11.54
C GLU A 80 1.50 -15.55 10.20
N HIS A 81 0.37 -14.90 9.92
CA HIS A 81 -0.54 -15.23 8.81
C HIS A 81 -0.60 -14.16 7.70
N LYS A 82 0.38 -13.25 7.62
CA LYS A 82 0.39 -12.13 6.65
C LYS A 82 0.71 -12.53 5.21
N SER A 83 1.05 -13.78 4.98
CA SER A 83 1.44 -14.31 3.67
C SER A 83 0.80 -15.67 3.34
N ASP A 84 -0.31 -16.03 3.99
CA ASP A 84 -1.03 -17.29 3.72
C ASP A 84 -1.77 -17.25 2.37
N CYS A 85 -2.39 -16.11 2.06
CA CYS A 85 -3.14 -15.86 0.82
C CYS A 85 -2.53 -14.75 -0.04
N THR A 86 -1.64 -13.94 0.54
CA THR A 86 -0.97 -12.82 -0.13
C THR A 86 -0.17 -13.31 -1.33
N LYS A 87 -0.28 -12.59 -2.43
CA LYS A 87 0.45 -12.88 -3.68
C LYS A 87 0.63 -11.61 -4.51
N PRO A 88 1.65 -11.56 -5.39
CA PRO A 88 1.75 -10.52 -6.40
C PRO A 88 0.51 -10.45 -7.29
N TYR A 89 0.11 -9.25 -7.70
CA TYR A 89 -0.87 -9.12 -8.78
C TYR A 89 -0.30 -9.70 -10.07
N THR A 90 -1.14 -10.43 -10.83
CA THR A 90 -0.72 -11.14 -12.03
C THR A 90 -0.03 -10.20 -13.03
N GLY A 91 1.23 -10.46 -13.33
CA GLY A 91 2.03 -9.71 -14.30
C GLY A 91 2.84 -8.55 -13.70
N ILE A 92 2.64 -8.18 -12.42
CA ILE A 92 3.39 -7.08 -11.80
C ILE A 92 4.90 -7.37 -11.71
N GLU A 93 5.28 -8.62 -11.45
CA GLU A 93 6.69 -9.04 -11.39
C GLU A 93 7.43 -8.71 -12.68
N LYS A 94 6.81 -9.06 -13.83
CA LYS A 94 7.39 -8.76 -15.16
C LYS A 94 7.51 -7.25 -15.42
N VAL A 95 6.53 -6.45 -14.95
CA VAL A 95 6.59 -4.98 -15.06
C VAL A 95 7.79 -4.46 -14.26
N LEU A 96 7.91 -4.86 -13.00
CA LEU A 96 9.01 -4.43 -12.12
C LEU A 96 10.38 -4.85 -12.65
N GLU A 97 10.53 -6.09 -13.12
CA GLU A 97 11.77 -6.57 -13.74
C GLU A 97 12.16 -5.76 -14.98
N ASN A 98 11.20 -5.44 -15.85
CA ASN A 98 11.47 -4.64 -17.05
C ASN A 98 11.89 -3.22 -16.67
N LEU A 99 11.18 -2.57 -15.75
CA LEU A 99 11.56 -1.24 -15.25
C LEU A 99 12.97 -1.24 -14.63
N LYS A 100 13.31 -2.30 -13.88
CA LYS A 100 14.66 -2.46 -13.32
C LYS A 100 15.73 -2.62 -14.42
N LYS A 101 15.47 -3.44 -15.44
CA LYS A 101 16.35 -3.60 -16.60
C LYS A 101 16.54 -2.29 -17.38
N ASP A 102 15.51 -1.47 -17.46
CA ASP A 102 15.54 -0.16 -18.09
C ASP A 102 16.28 0.89 -17.24
N GLY A 103 16.77 0.52 -16.05
CA GLY A 103 17.56 1.38 -15.16
C GLY A 103 16.76 2.26 -14.22
N ALA A 104 15.46 1.96 -13.98
CA ALA A 104 14.67 2.65 -12.97
C ALA A 104 15.13 2.33 -11.56
N ILE A 105 15.07 3.31 -10.66
CA ILE A 105 15.15 3.14 -9.22
C ILE A 105 13.74 2.82 -8.73
N LEU A 106 13.57 1.62 -8.16
CA LEU A 106 12.28 1.14 -7.67
C LEU A 106 12.26 1.16 -6.15
N THR A 107 11.26 1.79 -5.56
CA THR A 107 11.11 1.88 -4.11
C THR A 107 9.69 1.59 -3.68
N VAL A 108 9.52 1.19 -2.41
CA VAL A 108 8.21 0.98 -1.80
C VAL A 108 8.01 1.97 -0.66
N LEU A 109 6.82 2.58 -0.59
CA LEU A 109 6.37 3.41 0.54
C LEU A 109 4.93 3.05 0.92
N SER A 110 4.75 2.46 2.10
CA SER A 110 3.45 1.98 2.57
C SER A 110 3.08 2.48 3.97
N ASN A 111 1.78 2.54 4.27
CA ASN A 111 1.26 2.76 5.64
C ASN A 111 1.26 1.47 6.48
N LYS A 112 1.68 0.35 5.91
CA LYS A 112 1.94 -0.91 6.61
C LYS A 112 3.19 -0.77 7.51
N ASP A 113 3.28 -1.54 8.60
CA ASP A 113 4.45 -1.53 9.50
C ASP A 113 5.75 -1.86 8.73
N ASP A 114 6.82 -1.12 9.03
CA ASP A 114 8.09 -1.13 8.30
C ASP A 114 8.72 -2.54 8.17
N ASP A 115 8.75 -3.28 9.28
CA ASP A 115 9.28 -4.66 9.29
C ASP A 115 8.48 -5.59 8.35
N ALA A 116 7.15 -5.44 8.32
CA ALA A 116 6.29 -6.24 7.46
C ALA A 116 6.49 -5.89 5.97
N VAL A 117 6.72 -4.60 5.65
CA VAL A 117 7.05 -4.18 4.27
C VAL A 117 8.33 -4.82 3.81
N GLY A 118 9.40 -4.76 4.60
CA GLY A 118 10.70 -5.35 4.26
C GLY A 118 10.60 -6.85 4.01
N VAL A 119 9.96 -7.58 4.93
CA VAL A 119 9.78 -9.05 4.81
C VAL A 119 9.01 -9.43 3.55
N LEU A 120 7.88 -8.76 3.28
CA LEU A 120 7.05 -9.08 2.10
C LEU A 120 7.74 -8.71 0.79
N CYS A 121 8.46 -7.58 0.74
CA CYS A 121 9.21 -7.20 -0.45
C CYS A 121 10.33 -8.21 -0.75
N GLU A 122 11.08 -8.65 0.26
CA GLU A 122 12.13 -9.65 0.06
C GLU A 122 11.56 -11.02 -0.34
N GLN A 123 10.42 -11.42 0.25
CA GLN A 123 9.77 -12.70 -0.04
C GLN A 123 9.23 -12.78 -1.48
N TYR A 124 8.55 -11.72 -1.95
CA TYR A 124 7.85 -11.76 -3.24
C TYR A 124 8.61 -11.10 -4.39
N PHE A 125 9.53 -10.19 -4.09
CA PHE A 125 10.28 -9.41 -5.08
C PHE A 125 11.77 -9.32 -4.73
N PRO A 126 12.48 -10.46 -4.56
CA PRO A 126 13.87 -10.47 -4.15
C PRO A 126 14.75 -9.66 -5.12
N ASN A 127 15.57 -8.75 -4.58
CA ASN A 127 16.49 -7.89 -5.33
C ASN A 127 15.84 -6.91 -6.34
N ILE A 128 14.53 -6.69 -6.28
CA ILE A 128 13.82 -5.74 -7.16
C ILE A 128 13.90 -4.32 -6.62
N PHE A 129 13.57 -4.11 -5.35
CA PHE A 129 13.48 -2.77 -4.78
C PHE A 129 14.80 -2.29 -4.21
N ASP A 130 15.19 -1.05 -4.58
CA ASP A 130 16.40 -0.38 -4.08
C ASP A 130 16.22 0.17 -2.65
N TYR A 131 14.97 0.40 -2.25
CA TYR A 131 14.61 0.86 -0.91
C TYR A 131 13.15 0.54 -0.60
N THR A 132 12.88 0.12 0.61
CA THR A 132 11.54 -0.10 1.13
C THR A 132 11.32 0.70 2.41
N ALA A 133 10.12 1.25 2.57
CA ALA A 133 9.75 2.04 3.73
C ALA A 133 8.29 1.78 4.12
N GLY A 134 8.09 1.47 5.37
CA GLY A 134 6.79 1.34 5.98
C GLY A 134 6.52 2.41 7.03
N ASN A 135 5.44 2.21 7.79
CA ASN A 135 5.09 3.05 8.92
C ASN A 135 5.99 2.76 10.12
N ARG A 136 6.56 3.82 10.69
CA ARG A 136 7.31 3.84 11.95
C ARG A 136 6.83 5.00 12.81
N HIS A 137 7.08 4.95 14.12
CA HIS A 137 6.67 6.03 15.03
C HIS A 137 7.42 7.36 14.80
N ASP A 138 8.61 7.31 14.19
CA ASP A 138 9.44 8.48 13.84
C ASP A 138 9.15 9.01 12.41
N ARG A 139 8.14 8.45 11.72
CA ARG A 139 7.80 8.79 10.33
C ARG A 139 6.31 9.13 10.21
N LYS A 140 6.01 10.24 9.57
CA LYS A 140 4.61 10.60 9.27
C LYS A 140 4.04 9.69 8.19
N LYS A 141 2.80 9.22 8.43
CA LYS A 141 2.06 8.36 7.50
C LYS A 141 1.64 9.13 6.25
N LYS A 142 1.45 8.39 5.15
CA LYS A 142 0.71 8.89 3.99
C LYS A 142 -0.69 9.37 4.44
N PRO A 143 -1.20 10.50 3.95
CA PRO A 143 -0.74 11.27 2.79
C PRO A 143 0.27 12.39 3.10
N ASN A 144 1.01 12.34 4.21
CA ASN A 144 2.08 13.30 4.45
C ASN A 144 3.23 13.07 3.46
N PRO A 145 3.74 14.13 2.77
CA PRO A 145 4.71 13.99 1.68
C PRO A 145 6.15 13.79 2.15
N GLU A 146 6.43 13.90 3.45
CA GLU A 146 7.78 13.90 4.01
C GLU A 146 8.59 12.66 3.60
N SER A 147 7.97 11.47 3.63
CA SER A 147 8.64 10.24 3.22
C SER A 147 8.95 10.17 1.72
N VAL A 148 8.08 10.73 0.88
CA VAL A 148 8.34 10.83 -0.57
C VAL A 148 9.53 11.74 -0.82
N HIS A 149 9.57 12.93 -0.19
CA HIS A 149 10.70 13.85 -0.32
C HIS A 149 12.01 13.26 0.23
N ALA A 150 11.95 12.50 1.33
CA ALA A 150 13.13 11.81 1.86
C ALA A 150 13.69 10.77 0.88
N ILE A 151 12.81 10.02 0.18
CA ILE A 151 13.22 9.07 -0.86
C ILE A 151 13.85 9.80 -2.04
N ILE A 152 13.23 10.86 -2.54
CA ILE A 152 13.75 11.69 -3.64
C ILE A 152 15.15 12.22 -3.31
N ASN A 153 15.30 12.80 -2.10
CA ASN A 153 16.58 13.35 -1.64
C ASN A 153 17.67 12.27 -1.48
N ARG A 154 17.28 11.06 -1.06
CA ARG A 154 18.21 9.91 -0.92
C ARG A 154 18.91 9.58 -2.25
N TYR A 155 18.22 9.75 -3.36
CA TYR A 155 18.76 9.44 -4.70
C TYR A 155 19.21 10.69 -5.47
N GLY A 156 19.10 11.88 -4.88
CA GLY A 156 19.54 13.14 -5.51
C GLY A 156 18.76 13.48 -6.77
N LEU A 157 17.49 13.07 -6.85
CA LEU A 157 16.62 13.27 -7.99
C LEU A 157 15.66 14.46 -7.79
N SER A 158 14.99 14.85 -8.87
CA SER A 158 13.99 15.92 -8.83
C SER A 158 12.56 15.37 -8.70
N LEU A 159 11.61 16.26 -8.38
CA LEU A 159 10.18 15.91 -8.38
C LEU A 159 9.72 15.43 -9.76
N SER A 160 10.21 16.05 -10.85
CA SER A 160 9.86 15.68 -12.22
C SER A 160 10.48 14.36 -12.70
N ASP A 161 11.53 13.87 -12.04
CA ASP A 161 12.11 12.54 -12.29
C ASP A 161 11.33 11.42 -11.57
N THR A 162 10.32 11.78 -10.73
CA THR A 162 9.67 10.87 -9.78
C THR A 162 8.20 10.69 -10.09
N VAL A 163 7.71 9.46 -9.95
CA VAL A 163 6.29 9.10 -10.00
C VAL A 163 5.91 8.25 -8.80
N TYR A 164 4.71 8.47 -8.27
CA TYR A 164 4.10 7.65 -7.22
C TYR A 164 3.04 6.72 -7.83
N ILE A 165 3.03 5.45 -7.42
CA ILE A 165 2.09 4.44 -7.90
C ILE A 165 1.30 3.88 -6.70
N GLY A 166 -0.04 3.91 -6.76
CA GLY A 166 -0.88 3.41 -5.69
C GLY A 166 -2.31 3.13 -6.13
N ASP A 167 -3.12 2.52 -5.26
CA ASP A 167 -4.47 2.06 -5.57
C ASP A 167 -5.57 2.79 -4.79
N SER A 168 -5.22 3.82 -4.01
CA SER A 168 -6.16 4.48 -3.11
C SER A 168 -6.13 6.01 -3.18
N GLU A 169 -7.18 6.63 -2.64
CA GLU A 169 -7.24 8.08 -2.43
C GLU A 169 -6.06 8.61 -1.60
N VAL A 170 -5.54 7.78 -0.68
CA VAL A 170 -4.38 8.14 0.15
C VAL A 170 -3.13 8.31 -0.70
N ASP A 171 -2.95 7.46 -1.71
CA ASP A 171 -1.80 7.50 -2.62
C ASP A 171 -1.86 8.70 -3.55
N VAL A 172 -3.03 8.95 -4.13
CA VAL A 172 -3.28 10.13 -4.97
C VAL A 172 -2.97 11.41 -4.20
N LEU A 173 -3.49 11.54 -2.97
CA LEU A 173 -3.22 12.68 -2.10
C LEU A 173 -1.75 12.76 -1.68
N THR A 174 -1.07 11.62 -1.48
CA THR A 174 0.37 11.59 -1.17
C THR A 174 1.18 12.19 -2.30
N ALA A 175 0.90 11.78 -3.54
CA ALA A 175 1.57 12.30 -4.72
C ALA A 175 1.30 13.81 -4.91
N GLN A 176 0.04 14.25 -4.77
CA GLN A 176 -0.34 15.65 -4.86
C GLN A 176 0.38 16.50 -3.80
N ASN A 177 0.38 16.06 -2.55
CA ASN A 177 1.06 16.75 -1.45
C ASN A 177 2.58 16.81 -1.68
N ALA A 178 3.18 15.76 -2.26
CA ALA A 178 4.59 15.70 -2.60
C ALA A 178 4.93 16.47 -3.90
N LYS A 179 3.92 16.88 -4.69
CA LYS A 179 4.07 17.53 -6.00
C LYS A 179 4.83 16.66 -7.01
N VAL A 180 4.55 15.35 -7.00
CA VAL A 180 5.03 14.40 -8.00
C VAL A 180 3.86 13.86 -8.83
N ASP A 181 4.15 13.32 -10.01
CA ASP A 181 3.15 12.63 -10.81
C ASP A 181 2.61 11.39 -10.08
N CYS A 182 1.34 11.04 -10.35
CA CYS A 182 0.69 9.85 -9.79
C CYS A 182 0.13 8.98 -10.90
N VAL A 183 0.43 7.68 -10.86
CA VAL A 183 -0.30 6.67 -11.61
C VAL A 183 -1.12 5.85 -10.61
N ALA A 184 -2.44 6.04 -10.62
CA ALA A 184 -3.34 5.20 -9.87
C ALA A 184 -3.57 3.85 -10.58
N VAL A 185 -3.74 2.77 -9.83
CA VAL A 185 -4.07 1.44 -10.38
C VAL A 185 -5.47 1.03 -9.93
N SER A 186 -6.28 0.48 -10.86
CA SER A 186 -7.70 0.21 -10.59
C SER A 186 -8.00 -1.24 -10.16
N TRP A 187 -7.00 -2.11 -10.10
CA TRP A 187 -7.17 -3.49 -9.63
C TRP A 187 -7.08 -3.67 -8.11
N GLY A 188 -6.81 -2.59 -7.36
CA GLY A 188 -6.61 -2.62 -5.92
C GLY A 188 -7.89 -2.48 -5.09
N PHE A 189 -7.77 -1.82 -3.93
CA PHE A 189 -8.84 -1.74 -2.95
C PHE A 189 -9.91 -0.69 -3.28
N ARG A 190 -9.60 0.32 -4.08
CA ARG A 190 -10.56 1.38 -4.45
C ARG A 190 -11.07 1.21 -5.86
N ASP A 191 -12.35 1.51 -6.01
CA ASP A 191 -12.98 1.56 -7.31
C ASP A 191 -12.51 2.81 -8.08
N ARG A 192 -12.55 2.73 -9.42
CA ARG A 192 -12.09 3.78 -10.32
C ARG A 192 -12.68 5.16 -9.98
N ASP A 193 -13.97 5.20 -9.64
CA ASP A 193 -14.66 6.47 -9.34
C ASP A 193 -14.09 7.16 -8.10
N VAL A 194 -13.66 6.40 -7.10
CA VAL A 194 -12.98 6.94 -5.91
C VAL A 194 -11.63 7.54 -6.28
N LEU A 195 -10.87 6.88 -7.15
CA LEU A 195 -9.57 7.40 -7.64
C LEU A 195 -9.75 8.69 -8.46
N VAL A 196 -10.74 8.71 -9.35
CA VAL A 196 -11.10 9.93 -10.11
C VAL A 196 -11.53 11.04 -9.17
N GLY A 197 -12.39 10.74 -8.18
CA GLY A 197 -12.84 11.70 -7.17
C GLY A 197 -11.70 12.27 -6.31
N ALA A 198 -10.64 11.52 -6.08
CA ALA A 198 -9.42 11.97 -5.42
C ALA A 198 -8.52 12.84 -6.32
N GLY A 199 -8.82 12.94 -7.62
CA GLY A 199 -8.08 13.76 -8.59
C GLY A 199 -7.02 12.98 -9.38
N ALA A 200 -7.10 11.64 -9.44
CA ALA A 200 -6.22 10.85 -10.30
C ALA A 200 -6.49 11.15 -11.78
N THR A 201 -5.45 11.53 -12.52
CA THR A 201 -5.51 11.83 -13.96
C THR A 201 -4.94 10.70 -14.82
N MET A 202 -4.00 9.93 -14.29
CA MET A 202 -3.44 8.73 -14.92
C MET A 202 -3.93 7.50 -14.12
N ILE A 203 -4.79 6.69 -14.74
CA ILE A 203 -5.32 5.47 -14.11
C ILE A 203 -5.01 4.29 -15.02
N ALA A 204 -4.20 3.35 -14.52
CA ALA A 204 -3.86 2.12 -15.19
C ALA A 204 -4.83 1.00 -14.79
N ASP A 205 -5.54 0.47 -15.77
CA ASP A 205 -6.47 -0.65 -15.58
C ASP A 205 -5.79 -2.01 -15.90
N THR A 206 -4.60 -1.98 -16.50
CA THR A 206 -3.80 -3.16 -16.87
C THR A 206 -2.32 -2.94 -16.61
N MET A 207 -1.55 -4.03 -16.52
CA MET A 207 -0.10 -4.00 -16.37
C MET A 207 0.60 -3.32 -17.56
N ASP A 208 0.11 -3.56 -18.79
CA ASP A 208 0.64 -2.90 -19.99
C ASP A 208 0.43 -1.39 -19.94
N LYS A 209 -0.74 -0.93 -19.46
CA LYS A 209 -1.02 0.50 -19.33
C LYS A 209 -0.20 1.14 -18.22
N LEU A 210 0.05 0.43 -17.12
CA LEU A 210 0.97 0.86 -16.09
C LEU A 210 2.37 1.07 -16.67
N TYR A 211 2.92 0.04 -17.34
CA TYR A 211 4.24 0.13 -17.94
C TYR A 211 4.34 1.26 -18.98
N GLU A 212 3.30 1.46 -19.80
CA GLU A 212 3.23 2.56 -20.76
C GLU A 212 3.35 3.94 -20.08
N TYR A 213 2.56 4.20 -19.02
CA TYR A 213 2.60 5.48 -18.28
C TYR A 213 3.97 5.74 -17.62
N LEU A 214 4.66 4.67 -17.20
CA LEU A 214 5.94 4.80 -16.50
C LEU A 214 7.12 5.01 -17.45
N THR A 215 6.99 4.61 -18.72
CA THR A 215 8.11 4.62 -19.68
C THR A 215 8.00 5.64 -20.80
N LYS A 216 6.78 6.05 -21.16
CA LYS A 216 6.47 7.04 -22.22
C LYS A 216 5.94 8.33 -21.61
#